data_bcc89f7ff8857d6b7b02eb80b3f2a3bc
#
_entry.id   bcc89f7ff8857d6b7b02eb80b3f2a3bc
#
_cell.length_a   1.000
_cell.length_b   1.000
_cell.length_c   1.000
_cell.angle_alpha   90.00
_cell.angle_beta   90.00
_cell.angle_gamma   90.00
#
_symmetry.space_group_name_H-M   'P 1'
#
loop_
_entity.id
_entity.type
_entity.pdbx_description
1 polymer ?
#
loop_
_entity_poly.entity_id
_entity_poly.type
_entity_poly.pdbx_seq_one_letter_code
_entity_poly.pdbx_strand_id
1 'polypeptide(L)'
;MQDGTVVLTGGAEALSVPSGQPVTLQDVIRSEDGPVGAALRFRFVAPQIAREGGNVDFETASADMADLCQRFALPRMAELGGAPRQIIISLAAAEVPFGETAPEVTQFFESFRVENGTCIWEMF
;
A
#
# COMPACT_ATOMS: atom_id res chain seq x y z
N MET A 1 -8.66 2.94 -16.83
CA MET A 1 -8.77 1.55 -16.35
C MET A 1 -7.44 1.11 -15.79
N GLN A 2 -7.44 0.47 -14.65
CA GLN A 2 -6.22 -0.03 -14.04
C GLN A 2 -5.93 -1.44 -14.52
N ASP A 3 -4.69 -1.66 -14.95
CA ASP A 3 -4.24 -2.98 -15.35
C ASP A 3 -3.46 -3.60 -14.20
N GLY A 4 -3.59 -4.89 -14.04
CA GLY A 4 -2.84 -5.58 -13.01
C GLY A 4 -3.50 -6.88 -12.63
N THR A 5 -2.74 -7.69 -11.95
CA THR A 5 -3.16 -9.00 -11.49
C THR A 5 -3.04 -9.08 -9.98
N VAL A 6 -4.06 -9.60 -9.31
CA VAL A 6 -3.99 -9.86 -7.88
C VAL A 6 -3.02 -11.02 -7.67
N VAL A 7 -1.91 -10.75 -6.98
CA VAL A 7 -0.89 -11.76 -6.72
C VAL A 7 -0.88 -12.24 -5.27
N LEU A 8 -1.63 -11.55 -4.41
CA LEU A 8 -1.79 -11.96 -3.02
C LEU A 8 -3.10 -11.40 -2.49
N THR A 9 -3.88 -12.22 -1.82
CA THR A 9 -5.10 -11.80 -1.15
C THR A 9 -4.82 -11.69 0.34
N GLY A 10 -5.24 -10.60 0.94
CA GLY A 10 -5.02 -10.38 2.36
C GLY A 10 -6.08 -11.05 3.21
N GLY A 11 -6.03 -10.78 4.49
CA GLY A 11 -6.95 -11.35 5.47
C GLY A 11 -7.16 -10.39 6.63
N ALA A 12 -7.74 -10.92 7.69
CA ALA A 12 -8.12 -10.10 8.86
C ALA A 12 -6.97 -9.91 9.86
N GLU A 13 -5.78 -10.40 9.55
CA GLU A 13 -4.65 -10.28 10.46
C GLU A 13 -4.21 -8.83 10.61
N ALA A 14 -4.15 -8.34 11.84
CA ALA A 14 -3.72 -6.98 12.12
C ALA A 14 -2.21 -6.87 11.98
N LEU A 15 -1.76 -5.81 11.31
CA LEU A 15 -0.35 -5.52 11.10
C LEU A 15 0.08 -4.39 12.02
N SER A 16 1.28 -4.48 12.58
CA SER A 16 1.84 -3.44 13.43
C SER A 16 2.42 -2.31 12.60
N VAL A 17 2.07 -1.09 12.94
CA VAL A 17 2.64 0.12 12.33
C VAL A 17 3.00 1.11 13.43
N PRO A 18 3.89 2.08 13.15
CA PRO A 18 4.38 3.02 14.18
C PRO A 18 3.30 3.77 14.94
N SER A 19 2.22 4.15 14.26
CA SER A 19 1.14 4.90 14.92
C SER A 19 0.30 4.02 15.87
N GLY A 20 0.38 2.71 15.73
CA GLY A 20 -0.45 1.78 16.49
C GLY A 20 -1.85 1.62 15.94
N GLN A 21 -2.19 2.28 14.83
CA GLN A 21 -3.53 2.11 14.26
C GLN A 21 -3.73 0.71 13.71
N PRO A 22 -4.98 0.20 13.70
CA PRO A 22 -5.24 -1.12 13.10
C PRO A 22 -5.12 -1.03 11.58
N VAL A 23 -4.35 -1.96 11.00
CA VAL A 23 -4.15 -2.05 9.55
C VAL A 23 -4.24 -3.51 9.15
N THR A 24 -4.97 -3.80 8.09
CA THR A 24 -5.01 -5.14 7.51
C THR A 24 -4.70 -5.05 6.02
N LEU A 25 -4.16 -6.14 5.46
CA LEU A 25 -3.90 -6.18 4.01
C LEU A 25 -5.17 -6.58 3.29
N GLN A 26 -5.56 -5.80 2.29
CA GLN A 26 -6.66 -6.17 1.41
C GLN A 26 -6.15 -7.09 0.30
N ASP A 27 -5.19 -6.63 -0.48
CA ASP A 27 -4.58 -7.44 -1.55
C ASP A 27 -3.29 -6.78 -2.04
N VAL A 28 -2.59 -7.50 -2.94
CA VAL A 28 -1.43 -6.96 -3.65
C VAL A 28 -1.68 -7.12 -5.14
N ILE A 29 -1.50 -6.05 -5.90
CA ILE A 29 -1.70 -6.03 -7.34
C ILE A 29 -0.35 -5.84 -8.01
N ARG A 30 -0.03 -6.70 -9.00
CA ARG A 30 1.18 -6.53 -9.79
C ARG A 30 0.81 -6.05 -11.19
N SER A 31 1.45 -4.97 -11.63
CA SER A 31 1.32 -4.43 -12.99
C SER A 31 2.69 -4.48 -13.67
N GLU A 32 2.73 -4.98 -14.91
CA GLU A 32 3.99 -5.08 -15.66
C GLU A 32 4.18 -3.88 -16.59
N ASP A 33 3.10 -3.24 -17.00
CA ASP A 33 3.09 -2.22 -18.06
C ASP A 33 2.89 -0.80 -17.52
N GLY A 34 3.34 -0.51 -16.32
CA GLY A 34 3.26 0.84 -15.78
C GLY A 34 4.18 1.82 -16.49
N PRO A 35 3.99 3.13 -16.32
CA PRO A 35 4.82 4.14 -16.98
C PRO A 35 6.30 4.03 -16.60
N VAL A 36 6.61 3.47 -15.45
CA VAL A 36 7.99 3.31 -14.98
C VAL A 36 8.41 1.84 -14.96
N GLY A 37 7.64 0.93 -15.57
CA GLY A 37 7.89 -0.49 -15.57
C GLY A 37 7.02 -1.22 -14.56
N ALA A 38 7.47 -2.38 -14.09
CA ALA A 38 6.67 -3.20 -13.18
C ALA A 38 6.44 -2.50 -11.84
N ALA A 39 5.23 -2.62 -11.32
CA ALA A 39 4.85 -2.05 -10.03
C ALA A 39 4.10 -3.08 -9.19
N LEU A 40 4.36 -3.06 -7.88
CA LEU A 40 3.58 -3.79 -6.90
C LEU A 40 2.81 -2.78 -6.06
N ARG A 41 1.49 -2.93 -6.03
CA ARG A 41 0.62 -2.07 -5.22
C ARG A 41 0.10 -2.89 -4.05
N PHE A 42 0.52 -2.52 -2.85
CA PHE A 42 0.05 -3.14 -1.61
C PHE A 42 -1.10 -2.29 -1.08
N ARG A 43 -2.31 -2.85 -1.09
CA ARG A 43 -3.51 -2.14 -0.67
C ARG A 43 -3.93 -2.61 0.72
N PHE A 44 -3.94 -1.67 1.66
CA PHE A 44 -4.26 -1.93 3.07
C PHE A 44 -5.54 -1.21 3.46
N VAL A 45 -6.23 -1.76 4.45
CA VAL A 45 -7.39 -1.10 5.06
C VAL A 45 -6.96 -0.55 6.42
N ALA A 46 -7.19 0.74 6.62
CA ALA A 46 -6.81 1.47 7.83
C ALA A 46 -7.97 2.39 8.24
N PRO A 47 -8.97 1.88 8.98
CA PRO A 47 -10.18 2.65 9.27
C PRO A 47 -9.95 3.98 9.98
N GLN A 48 -8.84 4.11 10.70
CA GLN A 48 -8.57 5.33 11.48
C GLN A 48 -8.11 6.52 10.63
N ILE A 49 -7.88 6.33 9.34
CA ILE A 49 -7.58 7.47 8.45
C ILE A 49 -8.86 8.15 7.95
N ALA A 50 -10.04 7.62 8.26
CA ALA A 50 -11.30 8.21 7.81
C ALA A 50 -11.42 9.65 8.28
N ARG A 51 -11.96 10.54 7.42
CA ARG A 51 -12.12 11.95 7.75
C ARG A 51 -13.06 12.13 8.93
N GLU A 52 -14.11 11.33 8.98
CA GLU A 52 -15.08 11.36 10.08
C GLU A 52 -14.87 10.16 10.96
N GLY A 53 -14.64 10.40 12.24
CA GLY A 53 -14.46 9.35 13.23
C GLY A 53 -13.06 8.77 13.31
N GLY A 54 -12.17 9.12 12.37
CA GLY A 54 -10.79 8.69 12.41
C GLY A 54 -9.91 9.63 13.20
N ASN A 55 -8.72 9.14 13.59
CA ASN A 55 -7.80 9.94 14.39
C ASN A 55 -6.37 9.94 13.84
N VAL A 56 -6.17 9.47 12.62
CA VAL A 56 -4.84 9.40 11.99
C VAL A 56 -4.81 10.34 10.77
N ASP A 57 -3.95 11.34 10.84
CA ASP A 57 -3.80 12.28 9.73
C ASP A 57 -2.79 11.75 8.70
N PHE A 58 -2.61 12.50 7.61
CA PHE A 58 -1.73 12.08 6.52
C PHE A 58 -0.28 11.95 6.96
N GLU A 59 0.23 12.88 7.77
CA GLU A 59 1.62 12.82 8.22
C GLU A 59 1.90 11.54 9.01
N THR A 60 1.00 11.19 9.91
CA THR A 60 1.11 9.96 10.70
C THR A 60 1.00 8.74 9.79
N ALA A 61 0.04 8.78 8.86
CA ALA A 61 -0.17 7.69 7.92
C ALA A 61 1.03 7.51 6.98
N SER A 62 1.70 8.61 6.61
CA SER A 62 2.87 8.56 5.75
C SER A 62 4.00 7.76 6.39
N ALA A 63 4.24 7.97 7.68
CA ALA A 63 5.24 7.20 8.42
C ALA A 63 4.87 5.71 8.47
N ASP A 64 3.58 5.43 8.64
CA ASP A 64 3.09 4.04 8.64
C ASP A 64 3.30 3.40 7.28
N MET A 65 3.05 4.13 6.19
CA MET A 65 3.23 3.61 4.83
C MET A 65 4.69 3.31 4.54
N ALA A 66 5.62 4.16 4.98
CA ALA A 66 7.05 3.90 4.83
C ALA A 66 7.45 2.63 5.59
N ASP A 67 6.94 2.45 6.79
CA ASP A 67 7.20 1.26 7.58
C ASP A 67 6.65 0.00 6.90
N LEU A 68 5.44 0.08 6.36
CA LEU A 68 4.84 -1.04 5.65
C LEU A 68 5.66 -1.43 4.41
N CYS A 69 6.20 -0.45 3.69
CA CYS A 69 7.09 -0.75 2.57
C CYS A 69 8.32 -1.51 3.04
N GLN A 70 9.00 -1.00 4.07
CA GLN A 70 10.27 -1.56 4.54
C GLN A 70 10.10 -2.92 5.22
N ARG A 71 9.10 -3.06 6.07
CA ARG A 71 8.96 -4.23 6.93
C ARG A 71 8.00 -5.28 6.41
N PHE A 72 7.03 -4.90 5.58
CA PHE A 72 6.05 -5.84 5.04
C PHE A 72 6.28 -6.14 3.57
N ALA A 73 6.42 -5.11 2.73
CA ALA A 73 6.50 -5.30 1.28
C ALA A 73 7.84 -5.91 0.84
N LEU A 74 8.96 -5.33 1.30
CA LEU A 74 10.29 -5.79 0.88
C LEU A 74 10.52 -7.28 1.12
N PRO A 75 10.20 -7.84 2.31
CA PRO A 75 10.45 -9.27 2.54
C PRO A 75 9.64 -10.19 1.63
N ARG A 76 8.59 -9.67 1.01
CA ARG A 76 7.68 -10.48 0.20
C ARG A 76 7.89 -10.36 -1.30
N MET A 77 8.80 -9.49 -1.75
CA MET A 77 8.97 -9.23 -3.18
C MET A 77 9.31 -10.48 -3.98
N ALA A 78 10.18 -11.34 -3.45
CA ALA A 78 10.56 -12.56 -4.16
C ALA A 78 9.38 -13.48 -4.43
N GLU A 79 8.43 -13.53 -3.48
CA GLU A 79 7.24 -14.37 -3.61
C GLU A 79 6.21 -13.77 -4.56
N LEU A 80 6.31 -12.47 -4.82
CA LEU A 80 5.30 -11.73 -5.58
C LEU A 80 5.75 -11.40 -7.00
N GLY A 81 6.71 -12.15 -7.52
CA GLY A 81 7.16 -12.00 -8.91
C GLY A 81 8.48 -11.29 -9.09
N GLY A 82 9.21 -11.04 -8.00
CA GLY A 82 10.53 -10.43 -8.04
C GLY A 82 10.49 -8.92 -7.86
N ALA A 83 11.66 -8.30 -7.95
CA ALA A 83 11.82 -6.88 -7.64
C ALA A 83 11.11 -5.99 -8.67
N PRO A 84 10.14 -5.18 -8.25
CA PRO A 84 9.50 -4.22 -9.15
C PRO A 84 10.34 -2.96 -9.26
N ARG A 85 10.02 -2.12 -10.24
CA ARG A 85 10.60 -0.78 -10.34
C ARG A 85 10.01 0.14 -9.28
N GLN A 86 8.78 -0.15 -8.85
CA GLN A 86 8.06 0.73 -7.93
C GLN A 86 7.19 -0.10 -6.99
N ILE A 87 7.18 0.30 -5.73
CA ILE A 87 6.23 -0.23 -4.75
C ILE A 87 5.28 0.91 -4.39
N ILE A 88 3.98 0.67 -4.48
CA ILE A 88 2.97 1.63 -4.08
C ILE A 88 2.28 1.08 -2.85
N ILE A 89 2.27 1.88 -1.78
CA ILE A 89 1.56 1.54 -0.55
C ILE A 89 0.30 2.40 -0.51
N SER A 90 -0.85 1.76 -0.37
CA SER A 90 -2.14 2.43 -0.32
C SER A 90 -2.85 2.09 0.98
N LEU A 91 -3.36 3.11 1.66
CA LEU A 91 -4.22 2.94 2.82
C LEU A 91 -5.60 3.46 2.46
N ALA A 92 -6.64 2.69 2.73
CA ALA A 92 -8.02 3.11 2.52
C ALA A 92 -8.79 2.89 3.81
N ALA A 93 -9.71 3.80 4.13
CA ALA A 93 -10.51 3.69 5.35
C ALA A 93 -11.45 2.49 5.33
N ALA A 94 -11.76 1.97 4.15
CA ALA A 94 -12.59 0.78 3.95
C ALA A 94 -12.13 0.07 2.69
N GLU A 95 -12.53 -1.19 2.52
CA GLU A 95 -12.19 -1.95 1.33
C GLU A 95 -12.76 -1.29 0.07
N VAL A 96 -11.93 -1.22 -0.98
CA VAL A 96 -12.34 -0.70 -2.28
C VAL A 96 -12.00 -1.77 -3.32
N PRO A 97 -12.98 -2.26 -4.10
CA PRO A 97 -12.67 -3.22 -5.15
C PRO A 97 -11.67 -2.64 -6.16
N PHE A 98 -10.76 -3.48 -6.64
CA PHE A 98 -9.73 -3.03 -7.57
C PHE A 98 -10.36 -2.51 -8.86
N GLY A 99 -9.89 -1.34 -9.28
CA GLY A 99 -10.38 -0.71 -10.51
C GLY A 99 -11.62 0.15 -10.32
N GLU A 100 -12.19 0.18 -9.12
CA GLU A 100 -13.37 1.02 -8.84
C GLU A 100 -12.95 2.30 -8.16
N THR A 101 -13.72 3.35 -8.37
CA THR A 101 -13.56 4.60 -7.66
C THR A 101 -14.50 4.61 -6.47
N ALA A 102 -14.04 5.19 -5.36
CA ALA A 102 -14.84 5.31 -4.15
C ALA A 102 -14.52 6.66 -3.49
N PRO A 103 -15.06 7.75 -4.06
CA PRO A 103 -14.66 9.09 -3.58
C PRO A 103 -15.08 9.37 -2.13
N GLU A 104 -16.04 8.62 -1.60
CA GLU A 104 -16.45 8.75 -0.20
C GLU A 104 -15.49 8.06 0.78
N VAL A 105 -14.58 7.22 0.26
CA VAL A 105 -13.60 6.51 1.10
C VAL A 105 -12.29 7.28 1.11
N THR A 106 -11.82 7.65 2.31
CA THR A 106 -10.51 8.31 2.45
C THR A 106 -9.42 7.34 2.04
N GLN A 107 -8.54 7.78 1.15
CA GLN A 107 -7.43 6.96 0.66
C GLN A 107 -6.16 7.80 0.60
N PHE A 108 -5.06 7.22 1.07
CA PHE A 108 -3.72 7.81 0.98
C PHE A 108 -2.82 6.84 0.25
N PHE A 109 -1.87 7.35 -0.57
CA PHE A 109 -0.85 6.49 -1.18
C PHE A 109 0.49 7.18 -1.24
N GLU A 110 1.53 6.36 -1.19
CA GLU A 110 2.91 6.77 -1.35
C GLU A 110 3.61 5.79 -2.28
N SER A 111 4.51 6.31 -3.10
CA SER A 111 5.31 5.49 -4.01
C SER A 111 6.74 5.42 -3.52
N PHE A 112 7.35 4.24 -3.69
CA PHE A 112 8.72 3.98 -3.26
C PHE A 112 9.46 3.24 -4.37
N ARG A 113 10.75 3.53 -4.51
CA ARG A 113 11.66 2.68 -5.26
C ARG A 113 12.53 1.92 -4.26
N VAL A 114 13.17 0.86 -4.70
CA VAL A 114 14.00 0.04 -3.83
C VAL A 114 15.46 0.22 -4.23
N GLU A 115 16.31 0.60 -3.27
CA GLU A 115 17.74 0.70 -3.48
C GLU A 115 18.45 0.05 -2.29
N ASN A 116 19.32 -0.93 -2.58
CA ASN A 116 20.13 -1.60 -1.56
C ASN A 116 19.29 -2.13 -0.39
N GLY A 117 18.14 -2.74 -0.70
CA GLY A 117 17.27 -3.30 0.32
C GLY A 117 16.51 -2.28 1.15
N THR A 118 16.40 -1.05 0.67
CA THR A 118 15.72 0.03 1.39
C THR A 118 14.65 0.66 0.50
N CYS A 119 13.48 0.91 1.07
CA CYS A 119 12.43 1.67 0.40
C CYS A 119 12.79 3.15 0.40
N ILE A 120 12.88 3.75 -0.78
CA ILE A 120 13.18 5.17 -0.93
C ILE A 120 11.91 5.87 -1.43
N TRP A 121 11.43 6.83 -0.66
CA TRP A 121 10.23 7.58 -1.01
C TRP A 121 10.45 8.36 -2.31
N GLU A 122 9.49 8.26 -3.22
CA GLU A 122 9.53 8.99 -4.48
C GLU A 122 8.52 10.13 -4.44
N MET A 123 9.00 11.32 -4.77
CA MET A 123 8.17 12.49 -4.88
C MET A 123 7.90 12.77 -6.36
N PHE A 124 6.64 12.95 -6.70
CA PHE A 124 6.24 13.25 -8.08
C PHE A 124 5.75 14.68 -8.17
#